data_b3d56f96a37003593de851e451c39c4f
#
_entry.id   b3d56f96a37003593de851e451c39c4f
#
_cell.length_a   1.000
_cell.length_b   1.000
_cell.length_c   1.000
_cell.angle_alpha   90.00
_cell.angle_beta   90.00
_cell.angle_gamma   90.00
#
_symmetry.space_group_name_H-M   'P 1'
#
loop_
_entity.id
_entity.type
_entity.pdbx_description
1 polymer ?
#
loop_
_entity_poly.entity_id
_entity_poly.type
_entity_poly.pdbx_seq_one_letter_code
_entity_poly.pdbx_strand_id
1 'polypeptide(L)'
;MRTLAVGSNQAPTLATSSELLPPEGALLAWGGPALRRPVAARAPSSAKGFTLLELLVVVAIIAIGTAGVSLALRDATSSTLEREAQRLAALLESGRAQSRAMGVPVQWRVTSEGFAFEGVPDNSLPTRWLSPDTAARAGNPLQLGPEPMIDPQVVVLTSASEPDRVLRVATDGLRPFSVQTGETP
;
A
#
# COMPACT_ATOMS: atom_id res chain seq x y z
N MET A 1 22.00 -9.60 39.48
CA MET A 1 22.15 -11.07 39.59
C MET A 1 20.90 -11.75 39.05
N ARG A 2 20.96 -12.22 37.86
CA ARG A 2 20.37 -13.47 37.36
C ARG A 2 20.65 -13.60 35.86
N THR A 3 21.32 -14.58 35.57
CA THR A 3 22.12 -15.21 34.56
C THR A 3 21.27 -15.74 33.39
N LEU A 4 21.80 -15.52 32.20
CA LEU A 4 21.70 -16.16 30.90
C LEU A 4 21.12 -17.60 30.83
N ALA A 5 20.36 -17.83 29.75
CA ALA A 5 20.32 -19.14 29.09
C ALA A 5 20.39 -18.95 27.57
N VAL A 6 21.53 -19.32 27.00
CA VAL A 6 21.82 -19.55 25.59
C VAL A 6 21.23 -20.90 25.18
N GLY A 7 20.33 -20.91 24.21
CA GLY A 7 19.84 -22.13 23.56
C GLY A 7 20.60 -22.39 22.26
N SER A 8 21.47 -23.37 22.25
CA SER A 8 22.21 -23.88 21.11
C SER A 8 21.30 -24.68 20.18
N ASN A 9 21.28 -24.28 18.92
CA ASN A 9 20.60 -24.97 17.84
C ASN A 9 21.55 -26.00 17.21
N GLN A 10 21.28 -27.29 17.39
CA GLN A 10 22.03 -28.40 16.79
C GLN A 10 21.45 -28.72 15.41
N ALA A 11 22.31 -28.74 14.41
CA ALA A 11 22.04 -29.24 13.06
C ALA A 11 21.95 -30.76 13.03
N PRO A 12 21.08 -31.38 12.21
CA PRO A 12 21.09 -32.84 12.03
C PRO A 12 22.18 -33.29 11.05
N THR A 13 22.90 -34.27 11.47
CA THR A 13 23.97 -35.02 10.82
C THR A 13 23.45 -35.85 9.63
N LEU A 14 24.13 -35.71 8.49
CA LEU A 14 23.94 -36.57 7.32
C LEU A 14 24.40 -38.02 7.59
N ALA A 15 23.49 -38.95 7.42
CA ALA A 15 23.80 -40.40 7.46
C ALA A 15 24.34 -40.85 6.09
N THR A 16 25.57 -41.28 6.09
CA THR A 16 26.27 -41.96 5.01
C THR A 16 25.74 -43.38 4.87
N SER A 17 25.11 -43.68 3.74
CA SER A 17 24.76 -45.10 3.41
C SER A 17 25.85 -45.71 2.56
N SER A 18 26.46 -46.73 3.14
CA SER A 18 27.51 -47.56 2.59
C SER A 18 26.99 -48.41 1.42
N GLU A 19 27.78 -48.40 0.42
CA GLU A 19 27.95 -49.28 -0.72
C GLU A 19 27.90 -50.78 -0.35
N LEU A 20 27.08 -51.55 -1.06
CA LEU A 20 27.12 -52.99 -1.10
C LEU A 20 27.22 -53.43 -2.56
N LEU A 21 28.43 -53.83 -2.94
CA LEU A 21 28.76 -54.57 -4.17
C LEU A 21 28.19 -55.99 -4.12
N PRO A 22 27.59 -56.50 -5.19
CA PRO A 22 27.29 -57.93 -5.34
C PRO A 22 28.47 -58.66 -5.94
N PRO A 23 28.61 -59.98 -5.63
CA PRO A 23 29.74 -60.77 -6.04
C PRO A 23 29.68 -61.25 -7.50
N GLU A 24 30.87 -61.29 -8.11
CA GLU A 24 31.11 -61.94 -9.40
C GLU A 24 30.89 -63.50 -9.31
N GLY A 25 30.37 -63.99 -10.41
CA GLY A 25 30.58 -65.36 -10.85
C GLY A 25 29.33 -66.17 -11.07
N ALA A 26 28.92 -66.24 -12.35
CA ALA A 26 28.53 -67.51 -12.98
C ALA A 26 28.28 -67.31 -14.47
N LEU A 27 29.22 -67.67 -15.29
CA LEU A 27 29.02 -67.98 -16.70
C LEU A 27 28.08 -69.20 -16.85
N LEU A 28 27.01 -69.03 -17.64
CA LEU A 28 26.48 -70.14 -18.46
C LEU A 28 25.71 -69.55 -19.61
N ALA A 29 26.26 -69.76 -20.79
CA ALA A 29 25.68 -69.50 -22.10
C ALA A 29 24.45 -70.37 -22.38
N TRP A 30 23.37 -69.74 -22.74
CA TRP A 30 22.30 -70.36 -23.52
C TRP A 30 21.85 -69.40 -24.62
N GLY A 31 22.24 -69.81 -25.87
CA GLY A 31 21.76 -69.16 -27.08
C GLY A 31 20.29 -69.49 -27.31
N GLY A 32 19.44 -68.48 -27.15
CA GLY A 32 18.06 -68.50 -27.63
C GLY A 32 17.90 -67.47 -28.76
N PRO A 33 17.06 -67.75 -29.77
CA PRO A 33 16.89 -66.87 -30.91
C PRO A 33 16.34 -65.52 -30.46
N ALA A 34 17.03 -64.44 -30.84
CA ALA A 34 16.65 -63.06 -30.56
C ALA A 34 15.30 -62.77 -31.20
N LEU A 35 14.23 -62.83 -30.43
CA LEU A 35 12.96 -62.23 -30.78
C LEU A 35 13.18 -60.71 -30.82
N ARG A 36 13.36 -60.21 -32.04
CA ARG A 36 13.31 -58.76 -32.30
C ARG A 36 11.96 -58.23 -31.85
N ARG A 37 11.90 -57.59 -30.65
CA ARG A 37 10.76 -56.81 -30.23
C ARG A 37 10.61 -55.68 -31.24
N PRO A 38 9.43 -55.48 -31.84
CA PRO A 38 9.19 -54.31 -32.67
C PRO A 38 9.35 -53.09 -31.77
N VAL A 39 10.30 -52.20 -32.10
CA VAL A 39 10.39 -50.89 -31.52
C VAL A 39 9.13 -50.17 -31.93
N ALA A 40 8.20 -50.01 -30.99
CA ALA A 40 7.01 -49.21 -31.21
C ALA A 40 7.46 -47.81 -31.61
N ALA A 41 7.29 -47.45 -32.85
CA ALA A 41 7.53 -46.13 -33.35
C ALA A 41 6.64 -45.16 -32.54
N ARG A 42 7.30 -44.40 -31.68
CA ARG A 42 6.66 -43.33 -30.88
C ARG A 42 6.12 -42.34 -31.89
N ALA A 43 4.80 -42.32 -32.03
CA ALA A 43 4.14 -41.35 -32.89
C ALA A 43 4.60 -39.94 -32.50
N PRO A 44 4.98 -39.09 -33.46
CA PRO A 44 5.36 -37.73 -33.15
C PRO A 44 4.18 -37.05 -32.44
N SER A 45 4.37 -36.64 -31.22
CA SER A 45 3.40 -35.81 -30.48
C SER A 45 3.22 -34.55 -31.34
N SER A 46 2.05 -34.39 -31.94
CA SER A 46 1.64 -33.19 -32.66
C SER A 46 1.82 -32.02 -31.71
N ALA A 47 2.90 -31.27 -31.84
CA ALA A 47 3.06 -30.00 -31.15
C ALA A 47 1.94 -29.07 -31.70
N LYS A 48 0.88 -28.92 -30.92
CA LYS A 48 -0.17 -27.95 -31.22
C LYS A 48 0.44 -26.56 -31.13
N GLY A 49 0.66 -25.90 -32.25
CA GLY A 49 1.05 -24.51 -32.31
C GLY A 49 -0.07 -23.63 -31.76
N PHE A 50 0.29 -22.54 -31.12
CA PHE A 50 -0.66 -21.52 -30.68
C PHE A 50 -1.40 -20.94 -31.89
N THR A 51 -2.70 -20.82 -31.78
CA THR A 51 -3.52 -20.18 -32.82
C THR A 51 -3.45 -18.66 -32.63
N LEU A 52 -3.54 -17.92 -33.74
CA LEU A 52 -3.58 -16.47 -33.74
C LEU A 52 -4.77 -15.95 -32.89
N LEU A 53 -5.88 -16.68 -32.94
CA LEU A 53 -7.09 -16.37 -32.17
C LEU A 53 -6.83 -16.52 -30.66
N GLU A 54 -6.10 -17.54 -30.22
CA GLU A 54 -5.74 -17.75 -28.80
C GLU A 54 -4.86 -16.62 -28.27
N LEU A 55 -3.87 -16.19 -29.08
CA LEU A 55 -3.03 -15.04 -28.73
C LEU A 55 -3.88 -13.76 -28.61
N LEU A 56 -4.81 -13.55 -29.54
CA LEU A 56 -5.68 -12.37 -29.54
C LEU A 56 -6.59 -12.35 -28.30
N VAL A 57 -7.15 -13.49 -27.91
CA VAL A 57 -7.97 -13.63 -26.70
C VAL A 57 -7.15 -13.35 -25.44
N VAL A 58 -5.93 -13.87 -25.34
CA VAL A 58 -5.05 -13.62 -24.19
C VAL A 58 -4.71 -12.13 -24.07
N VAL A 59 -4.35 -11.48 -25.19
CA VAL A 59 -4.07 -10.03 -25.17
C VAL A 59 -5.31 -9.22 -24.79
N ALA A 60 -6.49 -9.62 -25.29
CA ALA A 60 -7.73 -8.95 -24.91
C ALA A 60 -8.05 -9.08 -23.42
N ILE A 61 -7.86 -10.25 -22.82
CA ILE A 61 -8.05 -10.45 -21.37
C ILE A 61 -7.07 -9.62 -20.56
N ILE A 62 -5.79 -9.57 -20.97
CA ILE A 62 -4.78 -8.76 -20.28
C ILE A 62 -5.14 -7.27 -20.39
N ALA A 63 -5.57 -6.79 -21.56
CA ALA A 63 -5.96 -5.40 -21.76
C ALA A 63 -7.16 -5.00 -20.86
N ILE A 64 -8.18 -5.85 -20.78
CA ILE A 64 -9.34 -5.62 -19.90
C ILE A 64 -8.92 -5.66 -18.42
N GLY A 65 -8.06 -6.61 -18.03
CA GLY A 65 -7.56 -6.73 -16.68
C GLY A 65 -6.76 -5.50 -16.24
N THR A 66 -5.87 -5.00 -17.10
CA THR A 66 -5.06 -3.80 -16.78
C THR A 66 -5.91 -2.54 -16.70
N ALA A 67 -6.93 -2.39 -17.52
CA ALA A 67 -7.87 -1.27 -17.46
C ALA A 67 -8.62 -1.25 -16.10
N GLY A 68 -9.10 -2.42 -15.64
CA GLY A 68 -9.79 -2.56 -14.36
C GLY A 68 -8.92 -2.19 -13.16
N VAL A 69 -7.66 -2.60 -13.15
CA VAL A 69 -6.69 -2.24 -12.09
C VAL A 69 -6.44 -0.74 -12.05
N SER A 70 -6.28 -0.08 -13.20
CA SER A 70 -6.06 1.36 -13.26
C SER A 70 -7.23 2.16 -12.66
N LEU A 71 -8.47 1.72 -12.92
CA LEU A 71 -9.66 2.35 -12.35
C LEU A 71 -9.73 2.16 -10.83
N ALA A 72 -9.49 0.95 -10.34
CA ALA A 72 -9.50 0.65 -8.90
C ALA A 72 -8.44 1.45 -8.11
N LEU A 73 -7.27 1.69 -8.70
CA LEU A 73 -6.24 2.53 -8.09
C LEU A 73 -6.67 4.00 -7.99
N ARG A 74 -7.34 4.54 -8.99
CA ARG A 74 -7.87 5.91 -8.96
C ARG A 74 -8.90 6.07 -7.85
N ASP A 75 -9.85 5.15 -7.73
CA ASP A 75 -10.87 5.19 -6.67
C ASP A 75 -10.24 5.09 -5.26
N ALA A 76 -9.22 4.27 -5.09
CA ALA A 76 -8.51 4.15 -3.82
C ALA A 76 -7.79 5.45 -3.42
N THR A 77 -7.12 6.11 -4.36
CA THR A 77 -6.40 7.36 -4.13
C THR A 77 -7.38 8.49 -3.81
N SER A 78 -8.48 8.59 -4.55
CA SER A 78 -9.50 9.63 -4.33
C SER A 78 -10.16 9.48 -2.95
N SER A 79 -10.44 8.26 -2.53
CA SER A 79 -10.96 7.98 -1.18
C SER A 79 -9.94 8.27 -0.06
N THR A 80 -8.64 8.20 -0.37
CA THR A 80 -7.57 8.53 0.59
C THR A 80 -7.49 10.03 0.82
N LEU A 81 -7.49 10.85 -0.23
CA LEU A 81 -7.49 12.30 -0.11
C LEU A 81 -8.74 12.81 0.64
N GLU A 82 -9.90 12.21 0.39
CA GLU A 82 -11.14 12.58 1.09
C GLU A 82 -11.08 12.23 2.57
N ARG A 83 -10.59 11.03 2.93
CA ARG A 83 -10.37 10.65 4.34
C ARG A 83 -9.38 11.58 5.03
N GLU A 84 -8.32 12.00 4.33
CA GLU A 84 -7.36 12.97 4.86
C GLU A 84 -8.01 14.34 5.11
N ALA A 85 -8.86 14.80 4.19
CA ALA A 85 -9.58 16.06 4.35
C ALA A 85 -10.56 16.01 5.53
N GLN A 86 -11.32 14.92 5.68
CA GLN A 86 -12.22 14.71 6.81
C GLN A 86 -11.47 14.64 8.14
N ARG A 87 -10.33 13.93 8.16
CA ARG A 87 -9.46 13.87 9.32
C ARG A 87 -8.91 15.24 9.69
N LEU A 88 -8.43 16.02 8.71
CA LEU A 88 -7.95 17.37 8.96
C LEU A 88 -9.05 18.26 9.54
N ALA A 89 -10.26 18.22 8.99
CA ALA A 89 -11.40 18.97 9.53
C ALA A 89 -11.65 18.63 11.02
N ALA A 90 -11.63 17.35 11.37
CA ALA A 90 -11.78 16.91 12.77
C ALA A 90 -10.62 17.36 13.66
N LEU A 91 -9.38 17.36 13.17
CA LEU A 91 -8.21 17.83 13.91
C LEU A 91 -8.25 19.35 14.14
N LEU A 92 -8.67 20.12 13.16
CA LEU A 92 -8.85 21.58 13.30
C LEU A 92 -9.93 21.91 14.35
N GLU A 93 -11.04 21.17 14.35
CA GLU A 93 -12.07 21.31 15.39
C GLU A 93 -11.57 20.88 16.77
N SER A 94 -10.74 19.84 16.84
CA SER A 94 -10.10 19.42 18.10
C SER A 94 -9.17 20.52 18.65
N GLY A 95 -8.35 21.13 17.77
CA GLY A 95 -7.50 22.27 18.14
C GLY A 95 -8.33 23.48 18.59
N ARG A 96 -9.45 23.75 17.91
CA ARG A 96 -10.40 24.81 18.29
C ARG A 96 -11.04 24.55 19.66
N ALA A 97 -11.42 23.30 19.93
CA ALA A 97 -11.95 22.92 21.22
C ALA A 97 -10.93 23.07 22.36
N GLN A 98 -9.68 22.62 22.12
CA GLN A 98 -8.58 22.80 23.07
C GLN A 98 -8.27 24.27 23.35
N SER A 99 -8.20 25.09 22.30
CA SER A 99 -8.00 26.54 22.43
C SER A 99 -9.04 27.17 23.37
N ARG A 100 -10.31 26.86 23.15
CA ARG A 100 -11.39 27.35 24.02
C ARG A 100 -11.34 26.84 25.45
N ALA A 101 -10.98 25.55 25.61
CA ALA A 101 -10.87 24.94 26.94
C ALA A 101 -9.73 25.53 27.76
N MET A 102 -8.60 25.84 27.12
CA MET A 102 -7.42 26.38 27.78
C MET A 102 -7.41 27.93 27.85
N GLY A 103 -8.23 28.60 27.06
CA GLY A 103 -8.20 30.07 26.91
C GLY A 103 -6.91 30.58 26.23
N VAL A 104 -6.20 29.73 25.49
CA VAL A 104 -4.92 30.06 24.84
C VAL A 104 -5.10 30.02 23.33
N PRO A 105 -4.54 30.99 22.58
CA PRO A 105 -4.56 30.95 21.12
C PRO A 105 -3.87 29.67 20.58
N VAL A 106 -4.56 28.98 19.68
CA VAL A 106 -4.02 27.84 18.95
C VAL A 106 -3.95 28.20 17.48
N GLN A 107 -2.82 27.92 16.87
CA GLN A 107 -2.58 28.12 15.46
C GLN A 107 -2.24 26.82 14.77
N TRP A 108 -2.71 26.66 13.55
CA TRP A 108 -2.33 25.54 12.68
C TRP A 108 -1.57 26.09 11.47
N ARG A 109 -0.49 25.40 11.10
CA ARG A 109 0.29 25.73 9.91
C ARG A 109 0.82 24.50 9.20
N VAL A 110 1.04 24.65 7.89
CA VAL A 110 1.72 23.62 7.08
C VAL A 110 3.21 23.68 7.34
N THR A 111 3.84 22.50 7.37
CA THR A 111 5.30 22.34 7.48
C THR A 111 5.82 21.49 6.29
N SER A 112 7.13 21.40 6.13
CA SER A 112 7.75 20.57 5.08
C SER A 112 7.43 19.07 5.22
N GLU A 113 7.16 18.59 6.44
CA GLU A 113 6.90 17.17 6.74
C GLU A 113 5.43 16.86 7.06
N GLY A 114 4.56 17.86 7.01
CA GLY A 114 3.16 17.70 7.37
C GLY A 114 2.52 18.99 7.81
N PHE A 115 2.16 19.08 9.08
CA PHE A 115 1.55 20.27 9.69
C PHE A 115 1.87 20.34 11.19
N ALA A 116 1.67 21.50 11.78
CA ALA A 116 1.89 21.71 13.20
C ALA A 116 0.73 22.48 13.82
N PHE A 117 0.46 22.19 15.10
CA PHE A 117 -0.40 22.96 15.97
C PHE A 117 0.48 23.67 17.00
N GLU A 118 0.37 24.98 17.09
CA GLU A 118 1.07 25.81 18.08
C GLU A 118 0.08 26.27 19.14
N GLY A 119 0.49 26.30 20.40
CA GLY A 119 -0.37 26.66 21.53
C GLY A 119 -1.12 25.46 22.17
N VAL A 120 -0.91 24.25 21.72
CA VAL A 120 -1.41 23.02 22.36
C VAL A 120 -0.28 22.30 23.09
N PRO A 121 -0.59 21.45 24.09
CA PRO A 121 0.42 20.59 24.72
C PRO A 121 1.09 19.65 23.69
N ASP A 122 2.37 19.37 23.88
CA ASP A 122 3.14 18.49 23.03
C ASP A 122 2.46 17.13 22.86
N ASN A 123 2.46 16.60 21.64
CA ASN A 123 1.86 15.32 21.26
C ASN A 123 0.35 15.17 21.52
N SER A 124 -0.38 16.26 21.77
CA SER A 124 -1.83 16.22 21.96
C SER A 124 -2.59 15.98 20.66
N LEU A 125 -2.05 16.42 19.53
CA LEU A 125 -2.62 16.27 18.20
C LEU A 125 -1.57 15.72 17.22
N PRO A 126 -2.00 14.90 16.22
CA PRO A 126 -1.12 14.45 15.16
C PRO A 126 -0.57 15.60 14.31
N THR A 127 0.62 15.41 13.74
CA THR A 127 1.32 16.43 12.92
C THR A 127 1.68 15.94 11.53
N ARG A 128 1.35 14.68 11.20
CA ARG A 128 1.68 14.06 9.91
C ARG A 128 0.45 13.67 9.12
N TRP A 129 0.58 13.72 7.81
CA TRP A 129 -0.40 13.17 6.89
C TRP A 129 -0.44 11.64 6.99
N LEU A 130 -1.57 11.01 6.66
CA LEU A 130 -1.69 9.55 6.57
C LEU A 130 -1.01 9.03 5.30
N SER A 131 -1.07 9.82 4.22
CA SER A 131 -0.40 9.50 2.96
C SER A 131 0.76 10.46 2.71
N PRO A 132 1.94 9.98 2.29
CA PRO A 132 3.06 10.83 1.91
C PRO A 132 2.78 11.69 0.67
N ASP A 133 1.79 11.29 -0.15
CA ASP A 133 1.40 12.00 -1.37
C ASP A 133 0.50 13.22 -1.09
N THR A 134 0.03 13.38 0.16
CA THR A 134 -0.84 14.50 0.54
C THR A 134 -0.02 15.76 0.77
N ALA A 135 -0.42 16.83 0.11
CA ALA A 135 0.08 18.17 0.34
C ALA A 135 -1.05 19.13 0.69
N ALA A 136 -0.75 20.11 1.52
CA ALA A 136 -1.69 21.15 1.90
C ALA A 136 -1.13 22.54 1.60
N ARG A 137 -2.04 23.48 1.31
CA ARG A 137 -1.74 24.91 1.18
C ARG A 137 -2.75 25.73 1.97
N ALA A 138 -2.23 26.64 2.75
CA ALA A 138 -3.01 27.68 3.42
C ALA A 138 -2.33 29.02 3.16
N GLY A 139 -3.09 30.09 3.03
CA GLY A 139 -2.55 31.43 2.77
C GLY A 139 -1.73 31.97 3.94
N ASN A 140 -2.23 31.73 5.17
CA ASN A 140 -1.62 32.13 6.43
C ASN A 140 -1.81 31.00 7.45
N PRO A 141 -1.09 31.00 8.59
CA PRO A 141 -1.43 30.13 9.71
C PRO A 141 -2.90 30.32 10.12
N LEU A 142 -3.61 29.22 10.31
CA LEU A 142 -5.01 29.26 10.71
C LEU A 142 -5.11 29.52 12.20
N GLN A 143 -5.94 30.53 12.56
CA GLN A 143 -6.25 30.83 13.95
C GLN A 143 -7.45 30.00 14.41
N LEU A 144 -7.28 29.17 15.42
CA LEU A 144 -8.31 28.24 15.88
C LEU A 144 -9.06 28.67 17.15
N GLY A 145 -8.82 29.89 17.63
CA GLY A 145 -9.44 30.47 18.82
C GLY A 145 -8.41 31.18 19.69
N PRO A 146 -8.71 31.54 20.94
CA PRO A 146 -9.82 31.06 21.79
C PRO A 146 -11.19 31.71 21.59
N GLU A 147 -11.28 32.68 20.71
CA GLU A 147 -12.53 33.40 20.46
C GLU A 147 -13.64 32.47 19.95
N PRO A 148 -14.91 32.70 20.34
CA PRO A 148 -16.06 31.90 19.85
C PRO A 148 -16.23 31.95 18.33
N MET A 149 -15.96 33.10 17.73
CA MET A 149 -15.98 33.36 16.30
C MET A 149 -14.55 33.60 15.81
N ILE A 150 -14.18 32.96 14.73
CA ILE A 150 -12.90 33.15 14.05
C ILE A 150 -13.19 33.66 12.62
N ASP A 151 -12.20 34.22 11.95
CA ASP A 151 -12.35 34.62 10.56
C ASP A 151 -12.60 33.38 9.65
N PRO A 152 -13.26 33.56 8.50
CA PRO A 152 -13.36 32.51 7.50
C PRO A 152 -11.96 32.03 7.06
N GLN A 153 -11.76 30.72 7.03
CA GLN A 153 -10.47 30.13 6.74
C GLN A 153 -10.61 28.91 5.83
N VAL A 154 -9.60 28.67 5.03
CA VAL A 154 -9.57 27.55 4.08
C VAL A 154 -8.19 26.93 4.00
N VAL A 155 -8.16 25.60 3.97
CA VAL A 155 -6.99 24.79 3.63
C VAL A 155 -7.31 24.04 2.35
N VAL A 156 -6.40 24.11 1.39
CA VAL A 156 -6.48 23.40 0.13
C VAL A 156 -5.62 22.15 0.22
N LEU A 157 -6.20 20.98 -0.02
CA LEU A 157 -5.53 19.68 -0.04
C LEU A 157 -5.42 19.18 -1.48
N THR A 158 -4.25 18.66 -1.81
CA THR A 158 -3.93 18.04 -3.10
C THR A 158 -3.21 16.71 -2.86
N SER A 159 -3.25 15.83 -3.85
CA SER A 159 -2.47 14.59 -3.86
C SER A 159 -1.50 14.60 -5.04
N ALA A 160 -0.27 14.14 -4.82
CA ALA A 160 0.70 13.97 -5.91
C ALA A 160 0.24 12.92 -6.93
N SER A 161 -0.55 11.93 -6.48
CA SER A 161 -1.12 10.87 -7.33
C SER A 161 -2.32 11.35 -8.16
N GLU A 162 -3.01 12.43 -7.75
CA GLU A 162 -4.16 13.04 -8.45
C GLU A 162 -4.05 14.58 -8.42
N PRO A 163 -3.15 15.17 -9.22
CA PRO A 163 -2.88 16.61 -9.18
C PRO A 163 -4.08 17.47 -9.59
N ASP A 164 -4.99 16.93 -10.40
CA ASP A 164 -6.19 17.62 -10.88
C ASP A 164 -7.32 17.66 -9.84
N ARG A 165 -7.21 16.83 -8.77
CA ARG A 165 -8.21 16.79 -7.70
C ARG A 165 -7.80 17.67 -6.55
N VAL A 166 -8.68 18.60 -6.22
CA VAL A 166 -8.50 19.56 -5.14
C VAL A 166 -9.67 19.43 -4.16
N LEU A 167 -9.34 19.25 -2.88
CA LEU A 167 -10.33 19.33 -1.80
C LEU A 167 -10.04 20.56 -0.94
N ARG A 168 -11.10 21.19 -0.42
CA ARG A 168 -11.02 22.34 0.47
C ARG A 168 -11.59 21.97 1.83
N VAL A 169 -10.84 22.21 2.87
CA VAL A 169 -11.32 22.17 4.25
C VAL A 169 -11.53 23.59 4.71
N ALA A 170 -12.76 23.99 4.92
CA ALA A 170 -13.11 25.40 5.14
C ALA A 170 -14.10 25.58 6.29
N THR A 171 -14.05 26.76 6.91
CA THR A 171 -15.04 27.29 7.85
C THR A 171 -15.40 28.72 7.48
N ASP A 172 -16.64 29.10 7.75
CA ASP A 172 -17.09 30.50 7.73
C ASP A 172 -16.81 31.24 9.06
N GLY A 173 -16.14 30.55 10.00
CA GLY A 173 -15.82 31.07 11.32
C GLY A 173 -16.87 30.77 12.39
N LEU A 174 -18.09 30.47 12.00
CA LEU A 174 -19.22 30.11 12.90
C LEU A 174 -19.45 28.59 12.91
N ARG A 175 -19.47 27.99 11.73
CA ARG A 175 -19.67 26.54 11.56
C ARG A 175 -18.36 25.78 11.73
N PRO A 176 -18.46 24.48 12.06
CA PRO A 176 -17.29 23.61 12.05
C PRO A 176 -16.60 23.57 10.69
N PHE A 177 -15.30 23.26 10.70
CA PHE A 177 -14.57 22.96 9.47
C PHE A 177 -15.21 21.79 8.74
N SER A 178 -15.46 21.94 7.47
CA SER A 178 -16.09 20.96 6.59
C SER A 178 -15.33 20.79 5.28
N VAL A 179 -15.40 19.58 4.73
CA VAL A 179 -14.82 19.28 3.42
C VAL A 179 -15.75 19.78 2.34
N GLN A 180 -15.21 20.55 1.41
CA GLN A 180 -15.89 21.06 0.23
C GLN A 180 -15.14 20.53 -1.00
N THR A 181 -15.86 19.91 -1.91
CA THR A 181 -15.31 19.55 -3.22
C THR A 181 -15.24 20.82 -4.04
N GLY A 182 -14.03 21.33 -4.29
CA GLY A 182 -13.85 22.53 -5.11
C GLY A 182 -13.87 22.15 -6.58
N GLU A 183 -14.84 22.62 -7.34
CA GLU A 183 -14.58 22.89 -8.74
C GLU A 183 -13.58 24.04 -8.79
N THR A 184 -12.49 23.84 -9.54
CA THR A 184 -11.53 24.93 -9.82
C THR A 184 -12.26 25.99 -10.62
N PRO A 185 -12.22 27.27 -10.23
CA PRO A 185 -12.80 28.33 -11.03
C PRO A 185 -12.08 28.50 -12.38
#